data_ab66cef1bfa2bfaeba431c928c3ce4a2
#
_entry.id   ab66cef1bfa2bfaeba431c928c3ce4a2
#
_cell.length_a   1.000
_cell.length_b   1.000
_cell.length_c   1.000
_cell.angle_alpha   90.00
_cell.angle_beta   90.00
_cell.angle_gamma   90.00
#
_symmetry.space_group_name_H-M   'P 1'
#
loop_
_entity.id
_entity.type
_entity.pdbx_description
1 polymer ?
#
loop_
_entity_poly.entity_id
_entity_poly.type
_entity_poly.pdbx_seq_one_letter_code
_entity_poly.pdbx_strand_id
1 'polypeptide(L)'
;MKPLFVISVMSLNLLITPAAVSEESAHSGAHSHQDASTSESDVGGDNTHHHKSHDAHPMEHSGDAADPNSQPTLTRTDEIDQALAAGGAPIVADVLGVVCDFCAIAMNKIFGDQPEVAAVYVDLDTKALSLVLSPSSSLSDTVIADLAVQAGYRIAAIRRNEAALGVAL
;
A
#
# COMPACT_ATOMS: atom_id res chain seq x y z
N MET A 1 16.73 -33.97 35.49
CA MET A 1 17.97 -33.18 35.41
C MET A 1 17.84 -32.25 34.25
N LYS A 2 17.63 -30.92 34.51
CA LYS A 2 17.47 -29.90 33.49
C LYS A 2 18.79 -29.13 33.37
N PRO A 3 19.38 -28.93 32.18
CA PRO A 3 20.55 -28.08 32.05
C PRO A 3 20.11 -26.60 32.04
N LEU A 4 20.68 -25.81 32.94
CA LEU A 4 20.62 -24.38 32.97
C LEU A 4 21.56 -23.82 31.87
N PHE A 5 20.99 -23.23 30.82
CA PHE A 5 21.74 -22.42 29.86
C PHE A 5 21.85 -21.01 30.39
N VAL A 6 23.02 -20.63 30.84
CA VAL A 6 23.37 -19.24 31.17
C VAL A 6 23.77 -18.56 29.89
N ILE A 7 22.93 -17.65 29.38
CA ILE A 7 23.25 -16.80 28.25
C ILE A 7 23.89 -15.51 28.82
N SER A 8 25.18 -15.40 28.59
CA SER A 8 25.99 -14.20 28.90
C SER A 8 25.64 -13.11 27.91
N VAL A 9 25.01 -12.04 28.40
CA VAL A 9 24.72 -10.83 27.62
C VAL A 9 25.97 -9.97 27.63
N MET A 10 26.73 -9.95 26.55
CA MET A 10 27.77 -8.96 26.29
C MET A 10 27.12 -7.68 25.75
N SER A 11 27.00 -6.69 26.61
CA SER A 11 26.64 -5.31 26.22
C SER A 11 27.81 -4.66 25.51
N LEU A 12 27.69 -4.46 24.20
CA LEU A 12 28.61 -3.62 23.43
C LEU A 12 27.99 -2.24 23.27
N ASN A 13 28.37 -1.30 24.14
CA ASN A 13 28.07 0.12 24.02
C ASN A 13 28.93 0.72 22.90
N LEU A 14 28.32 1.02 21.74
CA LEU A 14 28.94 1.81 20.70
C LEU A 14 28.45 3.26 20.80
N LEU A 15 29.33 4.12 21.32
CA LEU A 15 29.13 5.58 21.35
C LEU A 15 29.23 6.12 19.91
N ILE A 16 28.11 6.53 19.33
CA ILE A 16 28.09 7.28 18.09
C ILE A 16 27.86 8.76 18.45
N THR A 17 28.90 9.59 18.22
CA THR A 17 28.85 11.03 18.28
C THR A 17 28.07 11.62 17.13
N PRO A 18 27.18 12.62 17.32
CA PRO A 18 26.54 13.32 16.20
C PRO A 18 27.52 14.36 15.64
N ALA A 19 27.84 14.23 14.34
CA ALA A 19 28.45 15.31 13.57
C ALA A 19 27.36 16.25 13.08
N ALA A 20 27.40 17.49 13.54
CA ALA A 20 26.59 18.58 13.02
C ALA A 20 27.15 18.97 11.64
N VAL A 21 26.31 18.92 10.62
CA VAL A 21 26.55 19.57 9.32
C VAL A 21 25.40 20.55 9.08
N SER A 22 25.75 21.84 9.24
CA SER A 22 24.94 22.96 8.74
C SER A 22 25.31 23.18 7.28
N GLU A 23 24.33 23.11 6.37
CA GLU A 23 24.43 23.77 5.07
C GLU A 23 23.10 24.41 4.72
N GLU A 24 23.15 25.70 4.83
CA GLU A 24 22.22 26.70 4.36
C GLU A 24 22.35 26.81 2.84
N SER A 25 21.27 26.58 2.10
CA SER A 25 21.19 26.94 0.69
C SER A 25 19.82 27.53 0.40
N ALA A 26 19.78 28.86 0.49
CA ALA A 26 18.71 29.68 -0.07
C ALA A 26 18.73 29.59 -1.59
N HIS A 27 17.65 29.09 -2.20
CA HIS A 27 17.36 29.31 -3.61
C HIS A 27 16.04 30.07 -3.76
N SER A 28 16.22 31.39 -3.85
CA SER A 28 15.24 32.34 -4.38
C SER A 28 15.18 32.18 -5.90
N GLY A 29 14.08 31.63 -6.41
CA GLY A 29 13.78 31.53 -7.83
C GLY A 29 12.42 32.16 -8.11
N ALA A 30 12.41 33.48 -8.37
CA ALA A 30 11.26 34.18 -8.88
C ALA A 30 11.04 33.81 -10.36
N HIS A 31 9.91 33.18 -10.70
CA HIS A 31 9.46 33.06 -12.07
C HIS A 31 8.31 34.03 -12.33
N SER A 32 8.66 35.05 -13.09
CA SER A 32 7.78 36.05 -13.68
C SER A 32 6.84 35.37 -14.69
N HIS A 33 5.55 35.58 -14.52
CA HIS A 33 4.55 35.34 -15.56
C HIS A 33 4.61 36.48 -16.56
N GLN A 34 4.87 36.16 -17.82
CA GLN A 34 4.62 37.06 -18.94
C GLN A 34 3.35 36.63 -19.65
N ASP A 35 2.36 37.49 -19.55
CA ASP A 35 1.19 37.51 -20.41
C ASP A 35 1.63 37.89 -21.85
N ALA A 36 1.16 37.09 -22.81
CA ALA A 36 1.10 37.55 -24.20
C ALA A 36 -0.15 36.97 -24.86
N SER A 37 -1.02 37.90 -25.16
CA SER A 37 -2.29 37.79 -25.86
C SER A 37 -2.13 37.50 -27.37
N THR A 38 -3.28 37.05 -27.92
CA THR A 38 -3.78 37.18 -29.31
C THR A 38 -3.24 36.22 -30.37
N SER A 39 -4.10 35.38 -30.93
CA SER A 39 -4.81 35.70 -32.21
C SER A 39 -5.81 34.59 -32.58
N GLU A 40 -6.99 35.03 -32.97
CA GLU A 40 -8.03 34.29 -33.67
C GLU A 40 -7.51 33.75 -35.01
N SER A 41 -7.90 32.52 -35.34
CA SER A 41 -8.05 32.08 -36.73
C SER A 41 -9.01 30.88 -36.78
N ASP A 42 -10.19 31.21 -37.17
CA ASP A 42 -11.24 30.40 -37.75
C ASP A 42 -10.72 29.60 -38.96
N VAL A 43 -10.81 28.26 -38.93
CA VAL A 43 -10.96 27.43 -40.14
C VAL A 43 -11.74 26.17 -39.80
N GLY A 44 -12.94 26.05 -40.36
CA GLY A 44 -13.74 24.85 -40.36
C GLY A 44 -13.01 23.66 -40.97
N GLY A 45 -13.09 22.52 -40.27
CA GLY A 45 -12.61 21.22 -40.71
C GLY A 45 -13.63 20.17 -40.30
N ASP A 46 -14.48 19.82 -41.25
CA ASP A 46 -15.38 18.68 -41.24
C ASP A 46 -14.56 17.38 -41.00
N ASN A 47 -14.64 16.83 -39.83
CA ASN A 47 -14.05 15.56 -39.50
C ASN A 47 -15.17 14.50 -39.28
N THR A 48 -15.62 13.94 -40.39
CA THR A 48 -16.37 12.71 -40.44
C THR A 48 -15.51 11.59 -39.83
N HIS A 49 -15.66 11.34 -38.53
CA HIS A 49 -15.08 10.17 -37.88
C HIS A 49 -15.84 8.92 -38.30
N HIS A 50 -15.25 8.18 -39.23
CA HIS A 50 -15.61 6.79 -39.47
C HIS A 50 -15.45 6.00 -38.17
N HIS A 51 -16.56 5.72 -37.51
CA HIS A 51 -16.62 4.68 -36.47
C HIS A 51 -16.38 3.32 -37.12
N LYS A 52 -15.13 2.89 -37.09
CA LYS A 52 -14.78 1.52 -37.34
C LYS A 52 -15.36 0.71 -36.21
N SER A 53 -16.37 -0.10 -36.54
CA SER A 53 -16.94 -1.10 -35.65
C SER A 53 -15.80 -2.01 -35.18
N HIS A 54 -15.41 -1.87 -33.92
CA HIS A 54 -14.58 -2.86 -33.27
C HIS A 54 -15.48 -4.02 -32.91
N ASP A 55 -15.26 -5.14 -33.58
CA ASP A 55 -15.85 -6.42 -33.23
C ASP A 55 -15.68 -6.64 -31.73
N ALA A 56 -16.82 -6.75 -31.07
CA ALA A 56 -16.90 -7.07 -29.65
C ALA A 56 -16.37 -8.49 -29.45
N HIS A 57 -15.11 -8.60 -29.04
CA HIS A 57 -14.65 -9.81 -28.41
C HIS A 57 -15.37 -9.92 -27.06
N PRO A 58 -16.13 -10.98 -26.79
CA PRO A 58 -16.64 -11.23 -25.46
C PRO A 58 -15.44 -11.57 -24.59
N MET A 59 -14.93 -10.57 -23.88
CA MET A 59 -14.09 -10.82 -22.70
C MET A 59 -15.02 -11.41 -21.66
N GLU A 60 -14.97 -12.71 -21.51
CA GLU A 60 -15.50 -13.39 -20.35
C GLU A 60 -14.67 -12.92 -19.14
N HIS A 61 -15.03 -11.75 -18.61
CA HIS A 61 -14.69 -11.42 -17.25
C HIS A 61 -15.53 -12.35 -16.38
N SER A 62 -14.95 -13.50 -16.04
CA SER A 62 -15.37 -14.23 -14.85
C SER A 62 -14.97 -13.37 -13.64
N GLY A 63 -15.60 -12.21 -13.52
CA GLY A 63 -15.68 -11.48 -12.30
C GLY A 63 -16.62 -12.27 -11.41
N ASP A 64 -16.06 -13.07 -10.51
CA ASP A 64 -16.77 -13.46 -9.31
C ASP A 64 -17.25 -12.14 -8.69
N ALA A 65 -18.54 -11.83 -8.90
CA ALA A 65 -19.18 -10.72 -8.24
C ALA A 65 -19.04 -11.00 -6.75
N ALA A 66 -18.11 -10.28 -6.11
CA ALA A 66 -17.89 -10.42 -4.69
C ALA A 66 -19.24 -10.24 -3.99
N ASP A 67 -19.66 -11.25 -3.26
CA ASP A 67 -20.86 -11.21 -2.43
C ASP A 67 -20.75 -9.96 -1.56
N PRO A 68 -21.69 -8.98 -1.64
CA PRO A 68 -21.60 -7.75 -0.87
C PRO A 68 -21.59 -7.99 0.65
N ASN A 69 -21.85 -9.21 1.09
CA ASN A 69 -21.79 -9.64 2.48
C ASN A 69 -20.53 -10.45 2.82
N SER A 70 -19.66 -10.74 1.87
CA SER A 70 -18.39 -11.41 2.15
C SER A 70 -17.35 -10.39 2.61
N GLN A 71 -16.74 -10.67 3.75
CA GLN A 71 -15.64 -9.86 4.26
C GLN A 71 -14.40 -10.07 3.35
N PRO A 72 -13.67 -9.01 3.01
CA PRO A 72 -12.42 -9.16 2.25
C PRO A 72 -11.45 -10.12 2.94
N THR A 73 -10.86 -10.98 2.15
CA THR A 73 -9.79 -11.90 2.56
C THR A 73 -8.46 -11.44 2.01
N LEU A 74 -7.38 -12.05 2.43
CA LEU A 74 -6.03 -11.72 1.98
C LEU A 74 -5.90 -11.90 0.47
N THR A 75 -5.60 -10.81 -0.24
CA THR A 75 -5.31 -10.87 -1.67
C THR A 75 -3.95 -11.53 -1.88
N ARG A 76 -3.92 -12.53 -2.77
CA ARG A 76 -2.72 -13.33 -3.05
C ARG A 76 -1.93 -12.69 -4.19
N THR A 77 -0.69 -12.34 -3.91
CA THR A 77 0.34 -11.96 -4.89
C THR A 77 1.57 -12.83 -4.65
N ASP A 78 2.51 -12.85 -5.59
CA ASP A 78 3.72 -13.65 -5.45
C ASP A 78 4.52 -13.26 -4.19
N GLU A 79 4.56 -11.96 -3.84
CA GLU A 79 5.23 -11.45 -2.65
C GLU A 79 4.50 -11.88 -1.37
N ILE A 80 3.18 -11.79 -1.36
CA ILE A 80 2.33 -12.24 -0.24
C ILE A 80 2.53 -13.74 -0.01
N ASP A 81 2.53 -14.54 -1.08
CA ASP A 81 2.70 -15.99 -1.01
C ASP A 81 4.09 -16.39 -0.50
N GLN A 82 5.14 -15.70 -0.95
CA GLN A 82 6.51 -15.90 -0.46
C GLN A 82 6.62 -15.56 1.03
N ALA A 83 6.04 -14.45 1.46
CA ALA A 83 6.07 -14.04 2.86
C ALA A 83 5.32 -15.03 3.76
N LEU A 84 4.17 -15.56 3.31
CA LEU A 84 3.43 -16.60 4.02
C LEU A 84 4.23 -17.91 4.10
N ALA A 85 4.86 -18.33 3.00
CA ALA A 85 5.70 -19.53 2.95
C ALA A 85 6.92 -19.42 3.89
N ALA A 86 7.41 -18.20 4.13
CA ALA A 86 8.46 -17.93 5.12
C ALA A 86 7.96 -17.96 6.58
N GLY A 87 6.68 -18.21 6.81
CA GLY A 87 6.08 -18.25 8.15
C GLY A 87 5.60 -16.89 8.66
N GLY A 88 5.34 -15.96 7.76
CA GLY A 88 4.79 -14.64 8.08
C GLY A 88 3.34 -14.71 8.56
N ALA A 89 2.93 -13.73 9.38
CA ALA A 89 1.58 -13.63 9.93
C ALA A 89 0.68 -12.76 9.04
N PRO A 90 -0.43 -13.31 8.48
CA PRO A 90 -1.33 -12.57 7.61
C PRO A 90 -2.26 -11.64 8.39
N ILE A 91 -2.49 -10.46 7.80
CA ILE A 91 -3.42 -9.44 8.28
C ILE A 91 -4.17 -8.87 7.08
N VAL A 92 -5.47 -8.66 7.23
CA VAL A 92 -6.30 -7.91 6.28
C VAL A 92 -6.98 -6.77 7.01
N ALA A 93 -6.91 -5.57 6.44
CA ALA A 93 -7.59 -4.41 6.99
C ALA A 93 -8.50 -3.78 5.94
N ASP A 94 -9.75 -3.50 6.32
CA ASP A 94 -10.72 -2.80 5.49
C ASP A 94 -10.41 -1.32 5.49
N VAL A 95 -10.10 -0.74 4.31
CA VAL A 95 -9.67 0.65 4.17
C VAL A 95 -10.82 1.51 3.67
N LEU A 96 -11.14 2.56 4.41
CA LEU A 96 -12.15 3.53 4.03
C LEU A 96 -11.56 4.61 3.13
N GLY A 97 -12.19 4.83 1.97
CA GLY A 97 -11.86 5.94 1.07
C GLY A 97 -10.76 5.66 0.06
N VAL A 98 -10.19 4.43 0.02
CA VAL A 98 -9.26 4.06 -1.04
C VAL A 98 -10.02 3.82 -2.34
N VAL A 99 -9.71 4.62 -3.39
CA VAL A 99 -10.46 4.62 -4.66
C VAL A 99 -9.58 4.80 -5.90
N CYS A 100 -8.26 4.91 -5.75
CA CYS A 100 -7.36 5.19 -6.86
C CYS A 100 -5.96 4.58 -6.68
N ASP A 101 -5.24 4.41 -7.79
CA ASP A 101 -3.90 3.83 -7.80
C ASP A 101 -2.89 4.63 -6.97
N PHE A 102 -2.99 5.98 -6.96
CA PHE A 102 -2.14 6.82 -6.13
C PHE A 102 -2.35 6.56 -4.64
N CYS A 103 -3.58 6.24 -4.26
CA CYS A 103 -3.93 5.85 -2.90
C CYS A 103 -3.21 4.55 -2.51
N ALA A 104 -3.26 3.56 -3.39
CA ALA A 104 -2.59 2.27 -3.20
C ALA A 104 -1.07 2.44 -3.10
N ILE A 105 -0.47 3.27 -3.96
CA ILE A 105 0.97 3.57 -3.94
C ILE A 105 1.39 4.18 -2.59
N ALA A 106 0.64 5.16 -2.07
CA ALA A 106 0.95 5.80 -0.79
C ALA A 106 0.88 4.80 0.37
N MET A 107 -0.17 3.97 0.40
CA MET A 107 -0.34 2.91 1.40
C MET A 107 0.77 1.87 1.31
N ASN A 108 1.04 1.35 0.10
CA ASN A 108 2.09 0.37 -0.13
C ASN A 108 3.46 0.90 0.32
N LYS A 109 3.76 2.18 0.07
CA LYS A 109 5.00 2.80 0.52
C LYS A 109 5.08 2.87 2.04
N ILE A 110 4.07 3.44 2.71
CA ILE A 110 4.07 3.65 4.16
C ILE A 110 4.17 2.33 4.92
N PHE A 111 3.41 1.31 4.50
CA PHE A 111 3.45 0.00 5.14
C PHE A 111 4.68 -0.82 4.74
N GLY A 112 5.15 -0.71 3.49
CA GLY A 112 6.36 -1.39 3.02
C GLY A 112 7.65 -0.86 3.65
N ASP A 113 7.64 0.39 4.13
CA ASP A 113 8.78 0.99 4.85
C ASP A 113 8.86 0.48 6.33
N GLN A 114 7.88 -0.31 6.82
CA GLN A 114 7.90 -0.86 8.18
C GLN A 114 8.77 -2.12 8.24
N PRO A 115 9.72 -2.20 9.17
CA PRO A 115 10.62 -3.36 9.28
C PRO A 115 9.90 -4.66 9.67
N GLU A 116 8.72 -4.56 10.28
CA GLU A 116 7.87 -5.69 10.65
C GLU A 116 7.12 -6.28 9.47
N VAL A 117 6.98 -5.55 8.35
CA VAL A 117 6.18 -5.95 7.18
C VAL A 117 7.07 -6.66 6.17
N ALA A 118 6.74 -7.91 5.86
CA ALA A 118 7.41 -8.71 4.85
C ALA A 118 6.80 -8.52 3.46
N ALA A 119 5.48 -8.31 3.38
CA ALA A 119 4.78 -8.04 2.14
C ALA A 119 3.52 -7.19 2.39
N VAL A 120 3.18 -6.36 1.41
CA VAL A 120 2.00 -5.48 1.43
C VAL A 120 1.38 -5.38 0.05
N TYR A 121 0.05 -5.38 0.01
CA TYR A 121 -0.72 -5.16 -1.20
C TYR A 121 -2.03 -4.44 -0.87
N VAL A 122 -2.40 -3.44 -1.64
CA VAL A 122 -3.69 -2.74 -1.53
C VAL A 122 -4.57 -3.14 -2.71
N ASP A 123 -5.66 -3.80 -2.40
CA ASP A 123 -6.68 -4.21 -3.35
C ASP A 123 -7.75 -3.11 -3.46
N LEU A 124 -7.86 -2.51 -4.64
CA LEU A 124 -8.80 -1.42 -4.90
C LEU A 124 -10.23 -1.91 -5.12
N ASP A 125 -10.41 -3.14 -5.58
CA ASP A 125 -11.73 -3.72 -5.85
C ASP A 125 -12.42 -4.06 -4.52
N THR A 126 -11.71 -4.72 -3.63
CA THR A 126 -12.20 -5.10 -2.29
C THR A 126 -11.99 -4.01 -1.24
N LYS A 127 -11.22 -2.96 -1.56
CA LYS A 127 -10.82 -1.88 -0.65
C LYS A 127 -10.13 -2.41 0.61
N ALA A 128 -9.31 -3.43 0.43
CA ALA A 128 -8.59 -4.10 1.49
C ALA A 128 -7.09 -3.88 1.39
N LEU A 129 -6.46 -3.70 2.55
CA LEU A 129 -5.02 -3.74 2.72
C LEU A 129 -4.64 -5.14 3.19
N SER A 130 -3.89 -5.85 2.37
CA SER A 130 -3.31 -7.16 2.68
C SER A 130 -1.88 -6.99 3.16
N LEU A 131 -1.57 -7.48 4.35
CA LEU A 131 -0.24 -7.43 4.96
C LEU A 131 0.20 -8.84 5.37
N VAL A 132 1.49 -9.10 5.23
CA VAL A 132 2.13 -10.24 5.89
C VAL A 132 3.29 -9.72 6.72
N LEU A 133 3.26 -9.97 8.02
CA LEU A 133 4.36 -9.61 8.91
C LEU A 133 5.49 -10.60 8.80
N SER A 134 6.71 -10.13 9.02
CA SER A 134 7.90 -11.00 9.14
C SER A 134 7.74 -11.99 10.29
N PRO A 135 8.33 -13.18 10.18
CA PRO A 135 8.28 -14.17 11.27
C PRO A 135 8.73 -13.57 12.61
N SER A 136 7.96 -13.83 13.67
CA SER A 136 8.18 -13.32 15.04
C SER A 136 8.03 -11.80 15.20
N SER A 137 7.63 -11.07 14.17
CA SER A 137 7.29 -9.65 14.25
C SER A 137 5.83 -9.46 14.65
N SER A 138 5.53 -8.28 15.21
CA SER A 138 4.17 -7.89 15.56
C SER A 138 3.92 -6.43 15.28
N LEU A 139 2.74 -6.11 14.78
CA LEU A 139 2.26 -4.75 14.54
C LEU A 139 0.87 -4.65 15.16
N SER A 140 0.67 -3.72 16.10
CA SER A 140 -0.62 -3.58 16.77
C SER A 140 -1.67 -2.95 15.84
N ASP A 141 -2.96 -3.18 16.12
CA ASP A 141 -4.06 -2.59 15.36
C ASP A 141 -4.03 -1.06 15.41
N THR A 142 -3.60 -0.48 16.54
CA THR A 142 -3.42 0.96 16.68
C THR A 142 -2.35 1.49 15.73
N VAL A 143 -1.21 0.82 15.64
CA VAL A 143 -0.13 1.23 14.72
C VAL A 143 -0.58 1.10 13.26
N ILE A 144 -1.30 0.03 12.91
CA ILE A 144 -1.89 -0.14 11.56
C ILE A 144 -2.84 1.02 11.24
N ALA A 145 -3.71 1.39 12.19
CA ALA A 145 -4.64 2.50 12.01
C ALA A 145 -3.91 3.85 11.86
N ASP A 146 -2.87 4.09 12.67
CA ASP A 146 -2.08 5.32 12.61
C ASP A 146 -1.30 5.45 11.30
N LEU A 147 -0.73 4.36 10.78
CA LEU A 147 -0.07 4.32 9.49
C LEU A 147 -1.05 4.60 8.34
N ALA A 148 -2.26 4.06 8.40
CA ALA A 148 -3.31 4.36 7.43
C ALA A 148 -3.70 5.84 7.46
N VAL A 149 -3.80 6.44 8.64
CA VAL A 149 -4.06 7.89 8.80
C VAL A 149 -2.94 8.73 8.19
N GLN A 150 -1.68 8.33 8.33
CA GLN A 150 -0.53 8.99 7.66
C GLN A 150 -0.65 8.93 6.14
N ALA A 151 -1.22 7.86 5.60
CA ALA A 151 -1.52 7.74 4.17
C ALA A 151 -2.78 8.54 3.75
N GLY A 152 -3.52 9.13 4.70
CA GLY A 152 -4.76 9.87 4.45
C GLY A 152 -6.03 9.02 4.50
N TYR A 153 -5.97 7.80 5.05
CA TYR A 153 -7.07 6.83 5.09
C TYR A 153 -7.43 6.42 6.51
N ARG A 154 -8.52 5.68 6.64
CA ARG A 154 -8.95 5.09 7.92
C ARG A 154 -9.21 3.61 7.75
N ILE A 155 -8.98 2.85 8.81
CA ILE A 155 -9.29 1.43 8.90
C ILE A 155 -10.67 1.26 9.55
N ALA A 156 -11.51 0.44 8.94
CA ALA A 156 -12.83 0.08 9.48
C ALA A 156 -12.77 -1.20 10.31
N ALA A 157 -11.99 -2.19 9.88
CA ALA A 157 -11.84 -3.47 10.57
C ALA A 157 -10.47 -4.08 10.27
N ILE A 158 -9.95 -4.89 11.20
CA ILE A 158 -8.70 -5.63 11.03
C ILE A 158 -8.98 -7.10 11.35
N ARG A 159 -8.53 -7.99 10.48
CA ARG A 159 -8.58 -9.44 10.65
C ARG A 159 -7.16 -10.00 10.61
N ARG A 160 -6.90 -11.04 11.41
CA ARG A 160 -5.57 -11.62 11.57
C ARG A 160 -5.62 -13.15 11.41
N ASN A 161 -4.51 -13.71 11.01
CA ASN A 161 -4.31 -15.17 10.93
C ASN A 161 -5.41 -15.84 10.09
N GLU A 162 -6.09 -16.83 10.62
CA GLU A 162 -7.12 -17.61 9.95
C GLU A 162 -8.28 -16.74 9.44
N ALA A 163 -8.69 -15.74 10.22
CA ALA A 163 -9.73 -14.79 9.81
C ALA A 163 -9.30 -13.92 8.62
N ALA A 164 -8.01 -13.59 8.49
CA ALA A 164 -7.48 -12.90 7.33
C ALA A 164 -7.46 -13.80 6.08
N LEU A 165 -7.33 -15.10 6.26
CA LEU A 165 -7.34 -16.10 5.17
C LEU A 165 -8.75 -16.53 4.77
N GLY A 166 -9.80 -16.02 5.44
CA GLY A 166 -11.18 -16.40 5.16
C GLY A 166 -11.56 -17.79 5.69
N VAL A 167 -10.76 -18.36 6.59
CA VAL A 167 -11.12 -19.60 7.29
C VAL A 167 -12.04 -19.22 8.45
N ALA A 168 -13.33 -19.54 8.33
CA ALA A 168 -14.27 -19.40 9.42
C ALA A 168 -13.94 -20.42 10.52
N LEU A 169 -13.85 -19.96 11.77
CA LEU A 169 -13.68 -20.81 12.97
C LEU A 169 -15.02 -21.44 13.34
#